data_736606d5485170efff1f07fcf0fb458c
#
_entry.id   736606d5485170efff1f07fcf0fb458c
#
_cell.length_a   1.000
_cell.length_b   1.000
_cell.length_c   1.000
_cell.angle_alpha   90.00
_cell.angle_beta   90.00
_cell.angle_gamma   90.00
#
_symmetry.space_group_name_H-M   'P 1'
#
loop_
_entity.id
_entity.type
_entity.pdbx_description
1 polymer ?
#
loop_
_entity_poly.entity_id
_entity_poly.type
_entity_poly.pdbx_seq_one_letter_code
_entity_poly.pdbx_strand_id
1 'polypeptide(L)'
;MNIKNGLAVCGCILALSACDYFGKASNDAQSQAGPSRKLDVLIDAELAAMRLSLPQKMADEFDLTDTRRVGKDVTYTYQFHTQVNKASNFDVEAGKKVALPELCNTKATREYLDAGYRFVFTYLFKDGSDVVVKIIAADCK
;
A
#
# COMPACT_ATOMS: atom_id res chain seq x y z
N MET A 1 -9.00 -38.59 -14.19
CA MET A 1 -7.84 -38.39 -15.08
C MET A 1 -6.80 -37.56 -14.30
N ASN A 2 -5.72 -38.27 -13.85
CA ASN A 2 -4.65 -37.70 -13.02
C ASN A 2 -3.67 -36.92 -13.88
N ILE A 3 -3.32 -35.71 -13.51
CA ILE A 3 -2.08 -35.09 -13.95
C ILE A 3 -1.36 -34.55 -12.70
N LYS A 4 -0.49 -35.42 -12.17
CA LYS A 4 0.64 -35.04 -11.35
C LYS A 4 1.75 -34.55 -12.29
N ASN A 5 2.19 -33.32 -12.17
CA ASN A 5 3.49 -32.95 -12.67
C ASN A 5 4.10 -31.97 -11.64
N GLY A 6 5.06 -32.52 -10.90
CA GLY A 6 6.02 -31.79 -10.11
C GLY A 6 6.97 -31.02 -11.03
N LEU A 7 7.23 -29.79 -10.72
CA LEU A 7 8.37 -29.05 -11.20
C LEU A 7 9.24 -28.70 -9.99
N ALA A 8 10.33 -29.42 -9.90
CA ALA A 8 11.46 -29.10 -9.07
C ALA A 8 12.11 -27.82 -9.61
N VAL A 9 12.12 -26.75 -8.84
CA VAL A 9 12.90 -25.56 -9.15
C VAL A 9 14.23 -25.69 -8.45
N CYS A 10 15.23 -25.84 -9.29
CA CYS A 10 16.64 -25.96 -9.00
C CYS A 10 17.14 -24.70 -8.26
N GLY A 11 17.75 -24.90 -7.11
CA GLY A 11 18.46 -23.84 -6.37
C GLY A 11 19.71 -23.40 -7.12
N CYS A 12 19.82 -22.12 -7.39
CA CYS A 12 21.11 -21.49 -7.70
C CYS A 12 21.59 -20.69 -6.51
N ILE A 13 22.35 -21.39 -5.67
CA ILE A 13 23.22 -20.76 -4.68
C ILE A 13 24.41 -20.18 -5.45
N LEU A 14 24.44 -18.89 -5.70
CA LEU A 14 25.65 -18.19 -6.09
C LEU A 14 26.29 -17.59 -4.85
N ALA A 15 27.24 -18.35 -4.31
CA ALA A 15 28.23 -17.83 -3.40
C ALA A 15 29.13 -16.85 -4.15
N LEU A 16 29.02 -15.58 -3.86
CA LEU A 16 30.02 -14.57 -4.19
C LEU A 16 30.76 -14.19 -2.91
N SER A 17 31.77 -14.98 -2.61
CA SER A 17 32.89 -14.58 -1.78
C SER A 17 33.89 -13.83 -2.66
N ALA A 18 34.18 -12.59 -2.28
CA ALA A 18 35.41 -11.82 -2.43
C ALA A 18 35.04 -10.34 -2.53
N CYS A 19 35.49 -9.53 -1.65
CA CYS A 19 36.75 -8.88 -1.51
C CYS A 19 36.70 -7.93 -0.33
N ASP A 20 37.34 -8.28 0.72
CA ASP A 20 37.90 -7.33 1.65
C ASP A 20 39.03 -6.60 0.90
N TYR A 21 38.74 -5.42 0.45
CA TYR A 21 39.78 -4.43 0.21
C TYR A 21 39.11 -3.07 -0.05
N PHE A 22 39.15 -2.24 0.87
CA PHE A 22 39.32 -0.79 0.84
C PHE A 22 38.67 -0.14 2.06
N GLY A 23 39.57 0.32 2.94
CA GLY A 23 39.61 1.73 3.22
C GLY A 23 38.64 2.22 4.28
N LYS A 24 39.14 2.21 5.48
CA LYS A 24 38.79 3.05 6.62
C LYS A 24 38.40 4.46 6.14
N ALA A 25 37.10 4.69 5.98
CA ALA A 25 36.54 6.03 5.79
C ALA A 25 35.25 6.12 6.61
N SER A 26 35.35 6.85 7.71
CA SER A 26 34.29 7.60 8.38
C SER A 26 32.97 6.87 8.68
N ASN A 27 32.93 6.17 9.80
CA ASN A 27 31.73 5.85 10.55
C ASN A 27 31.17 7.13 11.19
N ASP A 28 30.49 7.98 10.41
CA ASP A 28 29.78 9.12 10.99
C ASP A 28 28.58 9.56 10.14
N ALA A 29 27.78 8.63 9.60
CA ALA A 29 26.50 8.95 9.01
C ALA A 29 25.46 7.82 9.11
N GLN A 30 25.58 6.91 10.08
CA GLN A 30 24.43 6.12 10.51
C GLN A 30 23.63 6.93 11.54
N SER A 31 23.17 8.09 11.10
CA SER A 31 22.16 8.86 11.81
C SER A 31 20.96 7.95 12.05
N GLN A 32 20.70 7.70 13.32
CA GLN A 32 19.53 7.04 13.87
C GLN A 32 18.27 7.48 13.12
N ALA A 33 17.92 6.75 12.07
CA ALA A 33 16.62 6.91 11.44
C ALA A 33 15.60 6.46 12.47
N GLY A 34 14.91 7.41 13.11
CA GLY A 34 13.88 7.11 14.09
C GLY A 34 12.84 6.15 13.52
N PRO A 35 12.08 5.45 14.39
CA PRO A 35 11.12 4.43 13.96
C PRO A 35 10.17 4.90 12.86
N SER A 36 9.76 6.16 12.86
CA SER A 36 8.93 6.75 11.80
C SER A 36 9.60 6.74 10.43
N ARG A 37 10.92 7.01 10.35
CA ARG A 37 11.64 7.03 9.07
C ARG A 37 11.74 5.64 8.44
N LYS A 38 11.84 4.60 9.25
CA LYS A 38 11.80 3.21 8.75
C LYS A 38 10.44 2.87 8.15
N LEU A 39 9.36 3.28 8.81
CA LEU A 39 8.00 3.08 8.29
C LEU A 39 7.76 3.88 7.00
N ASP A 40 8.24 5.12 6.91
CA ASP A 40 8.17 5.90 5.67
C ASP A 40 8.78 5.14 4.48
N VAL A 41 9.98 4.59 4.66
CA VAL A 41 10.67 3.83 3.61
C VAL A 41 9.91 2.57 3.23
N LEU A 42 9.37 1.83 4.21
CA LEU A 42 8.59 0.62 3.95
C LEU A 42 7.32 0.93 3.18
N ILE A 43 6.54 1.92 3.61
CA ILE A 43 5.32 2.34 2.93
C ILE A 43 5.63 2.80 1.51
N ASP A 44 6.66 3.63 1.32
CA ASP A 44 7.04 4.13 -0.01
C ASP A 44 7.47 3.00 -0.94
N ALA A 45 8.16 1.97 -0.43
CA ALA A 45 8.53 0.79 -1.21
C ALA A 45 7.30 -0.05 -1.61
N GLU A 46 6.36 -0.27 -0.68
CA GLU A 46 5.11 -0.98 -0.95
C GLU A 46 4.29 -0.25 -2.02
N LEU A 47 4.11 1.07 -1.87
CA LEU A 47 3.39 1.89 -2.85
C LEU A 47 4.09 1.93 -4.21
N ALA A 48 5.43 1.96 -4.25
CA ALA A 48 6.19 1.92 -5.49
C ALA A 48 6.00 0.58 -6.21
N ALA A 49 6.04 -0.54 -5.48
CA ALA A 49 5.77 -1.86 -6.04
C ALA A 49 4.34 -1.95 -6.61
N MET A 50 3.35 -1.44 -5.89
CA MET A 50 1.95 -1.41 -6.33
C MET A 50 1.76 -0.58 -7.61
N ARG A 51 2.44 0.58 -7.73
CA ARG A 51 2.37 1.43 -8.93
C ARG A 51 2.81 0.73 -10.21
N LEU A 52 3.67 -0.29 -10.14
CA LEU A 52 4.10 -1.07 -11.32
C LEU A 52 2.95 -1.87 -11.95
N SER A 53 1.89 -2.15 -11.20
CA SER A 53 0.72 -2.90 -11.65
C SER A 53 -0.53 -2.05 -11.90
N LEU A 54 -0.41 -0.72 -11.78
CA LEU A 54 -1.53 0.18 -12.04
C LEU A 54 -1.75 0.44 -13.54
N PRO A 55 -2.99 0.65 -13.99
CA PRO A 55 -4.23 0.55 -13.22
C PRO A 55 -4.57 -0.91 -12.90
N GLN A 56 -5.03 -1.17 -11.69
CA GLN A 56 -5.43 -2.50 -11.24
C GLN A 56 -6.96 -2.58 -11.14
N LYS A 57 -7.55 -3.52 -11.87
CA LYS A 57 -8.98 -3.80 -11.79
C LYS A 57 -9.33 -4.35 -10.40
N MET A 58 -10.17 -3.64 -9.66
CA MET A 58 -10.64 -4.03 -8.34
C MET A 58 -12.02 -4.69 -8.40
N ALA A 59 -12.87 -4.18 -9.29
CA ALA A 59 -14.18 -4.73 -9.62
C ALA A 59 -14.54 -4.37 -11.07
N ASP A 60 -15.69 -4.82 -11.55
CA ASP A 60 -16.15 -4.45 -12.90
C ASP A 60 -16.43 -2.95 -13.04
N GLU A 61 -16.70 -2.27 -11.92
CA GLU A 61 -17.14 -0.89 -11.89
C GLU A 61 -16.02 0.11 -11.63
N PHE A 62 -14.86 -0.33 -11.07
CA PHE A 62 -13.77 0.58 -10.71
C PHE A 62 -12.39 -0.08 -10.69
N ASP A 63 -11.38 0.74 -10.94
CA ASP A 63 -9.97 0.40 -10.88
C ASP A 63 -9.24 1.22 -9.81
N LEU A 64 -8.20 0.65 -9.22
CA LEU A 64 -7.17 1.40 -8.49
C LEU A 64 -6.23 2.03 -9.52
N THR A 65 -6.14 3.36 -9.53
CA THR A 65 -5.41 4.11 -10.57
C THR A 65 -4.19 4.84 -10.06
N ASP A 66 -4.11 5.14 -8.76
CA ASP A 66 -2.94 5.77 -8.15
C ASP A 66 -2.78 5.37 -6.68
N THR A 67 -1.52 5.34 -6.23
CA THR A 67 -1.16 5.19 -4.83
C THR A 67 -0.02 6.13 -4.50
N ARG A 68 -0.11 6.85 -3.38
CA ARG A 68 0.94 7.78 -2.96
C ARG A 68 0.94 8.00 -1.45
N ARG A 69 2.05 8.49 -0.94
CA ARG A 69 2.15 8.99 0.42
C ARG A 69 2.57 10.46 0.42
N VAL A 70 1.92 11.25 1.25
CA VAL A 70 2.31 12.64 1.53
C VAL A 70 2.28 12.84 3.05
N GLY A 71 3.44 13.01 3.63
CA GLY A 71 3.56 13.04 5.09
C GLY A 71 3.07 11.73 5.72
N LYS A 72 2.03 11.81 6.52
CA LYS A 72 1.38 10.65 7.16
C LYS A 72 0.13 10.16 6.43
N ASP A 73 -0.25 10.76 5.32
CA ASP A 73 -1.38 10.31 4.51
C ASP A 73 -0.92 9.31 3.45
N VAL A 74 -1.44 8.09 3.51
CA VAL A 74 -1.26 7.01 2.53
C VAL A 74 -2.53 6.96 1.70
N THR A 75 -2.45 7.41 0.46
CA THR A 75 -3.61 7.62 -0.41
C THR A 75 -3.70 6.54 -1.48
N TYR A 76 -4.89 5.99 -1.66
CA TYR A 76 -5.29 5.09 -2.74
C TYR A 76 -6.39 5.79 -3.54
N THR A 77 -6.21 5.90 -4.86
CA THR A 77 -7.18 6.56 -5.74
C THR A 77 -7.86 5.52 -6.63
N TYR A 78 -9.17 5.49 -6.57
CA TYR A 78 -10.02 4.60 -7.35
C TYR A 78 -10.81 5.40 -8.38
N GLN A 79 -10.92 4.89 -9.59
CA GLN A 79 -11.69 5.49 -10.67
C GLN A 79 -12.90 4.62 -11.02
N PHE A 80 -14.10 5.14 -10.84
CA PHE A 80 -15.34 4.50 -11.30
C PHE A 80 -15.57 4.70 -12.80
N HIS A 81 -16.02 3.65 -13.48
CA HIS A 81 -16.26 3.63 -14.92
C HIS A 81 -17.73 3.79 -15.30
N THR A 82 -18.65 3.60 -14.36
CA THR A 82 -20.09 3.65 -14.61
C THR A 82 -20.69 5.02 -14.31
N GLN A 83 -21.76 5.37 -15.03
CA GLN A 83 -22.50 6.62 -14.80
C GLN A 83 -23.47 6.53 -13.61
N VAL A 84 -23.78 5.31 -13.17
CA VAL A 84 -24.74 5.09 -12.06
C VAL A 84 -24.11 5.38 -10.70
N ASN A 85 -22.78 5.23 -10.62
CA ASN A 85 -22.03 5.54 -9.40
C ASN A 85 -21.67 7.03 -9.37
N LYS A 86 -22.11 7.72 -8.34
CA LYS A 86 -21.89 9.15 -8.10
C LYS A 86 -21.57 9.40 -6.63
N ALA A 87 -20.91 10.50 -6.33
CA ALA A 87 -20.61 10.91 -4.97
C ALA A 87 -21.88 11.02 -4.11
N SER A 88 -23.00 11.47 -4.70
CA SER A 88 -24.26 11.65 -3.99
C SER A 88 -24.94 10.35 -3.50
N ASN A 89 -24.61 9.21 -4.09
CA ASN A 89 -25.13 7.90 -3.67
C ASN A 89 -24.05 6.98 -3.07
N PHE A 90 -22.87 7.50 -2.82
CA PHE A 90 -21.79 6.76 -2.17
C PHE A 90 -21.96 6.77 -0.64
N ASP A 91 -22.07 5.59 -0.06
CA ASP A 91 -22.15 5.43 1.39
C ASP A 91 -20.74 5.33 2.00
N VAL A 92 -20.29 6.46 2.57
CA VAL A 92 -18.96 6.57 3.21
C VAL A 92 -18.81 5.60 4.38
N GLU A 93 -19.86 5.42 5.18
CA GLU A 93 -19.80 4.54 6.34
C GLU A 93 -19.75 3.06 5.92
N ALA A 94 -20.48 2.69 4.86
CA ALA A 94 -20.36 1.36 4.27
C ALA A 94 -18.94 1.15 3.71
N GLY A 95 -18.34 2.14 3.04
CA GLY A 95 -16.97 2.09 2.56
C GLY A 95 -15.96 1.88 3.68
N LYS A 96 -16.08 2.62 4.77
CA LYS A 96 -15.25 2.43 5.97
C LYS A 96 -15.41 1.01 6.54
N LYS A 97 -16.64 0.56 6.71
CA LYS A 97 -16.94 -0.76 7.29
C LYS A 97 -16.31 -1.91 6.52
N VAL A 98 -16.17 -1.78 5.22
CA VAL A 98 -15.48 -2.77 4.37
C VAL A 98 -13.97 -2.73 4.57
N ALA A 99 -13.37 -1.55 4.67
CA ALA A 99 -11.92 -1.38 4.75
C ALA A 99 -11.34 -1.64 6.16
N LEU A 100 -12.11 -1.33 7.22
CA LEU A 100 -11.66 -1.42 8.60
C LEU A 100 -11.14 -2.80 9.02
N PRO A 101 -11.81 -3.94 8.71
CA PRO A 101 -11.30 -5.25 9.11
C PRO A 101 -9.90 -5.55 8.56
N GLU A 102 -9.66 -5.20 7.31
CA GLU A 102 -8.35 -5.39 6.67
C GLU A 102 -7.27 -4.51 7.31
N LEU A 103 -7.55 -3.24 7.47
CA LEU A 103 -6.58 -2.28 8.02
C LEU A 103 -6.30 -2.50 9.50
N CYS A 104 -7.32 -2.86 10.28
CA CYS A 104 -7.18 -2.98 11.74
C CYS A 104 -6.64 -4.33 12.19
N ASN A 105 -6.87 -5.40 11.43
CA ASN A 105 -6.48 -6.76 11.79
C ASN A 105 -5.15 -7.19 11.14
N THR A 106 -4.71 -6.54 10.08
CA THR A 106 -3.41 -6.79 9.47
C THR A 106 -2.32 -6.09 10.27
N LYS A 107 -1.35 -6.85 10.74
CA LYS A 107 -0.28 -6.34 11.63
C LYS A 107 0.44 -5.13 11.06
N ALA A 108 0.83 -5.16 9.79
CA ALA A 108 1.58 -4.08 9.15
C ALA A 108 0.77 -2.78 9.10
N THR A 109 -0.48 -2.84 8.60
CA THR A 109 -1.35 -1.65 8.50
C THR A 109 -1.73 -1.11 9.87
N ARG A 110 -1.90 -2.00 10.86
CA ARG A 110 -2.13 -1.59 12.24
C ARG A 110 -0.93 -0.84 12.82
N GLU A 111 0.30 -1.31 12.60
CA GLU A 111 1.52 -0.62 13.01
C GLU A 111 1.62 0.78 12.36
N TYR A 112 1.22 0.93 11.10
CA TYR A 112 1.17 2.24 10.43
C TYR A 112 0.15 3.16 11.09
N LEU A 113 -1.07 2.68 11.34
CA LEU A 113 -2.11 3.45 12.03
C LEU A 113 -1.66 3.89 13.42
N ASP A 114 -1.07 3.00 14.22
CA ASP A 114 -0.58 3.29 15.57
C ASP A 114 0.61 4.27 15.56
N ALA A 115 1.39 4.30 14.48
CA ALA A 115 2.44 5.30 14.24
C ALA A 115 1.91 6.64 13.71
N GLY A 116 0.58 6.80 13.64
CA GLY A 116 -0.11 8.04 13.24
C GLY A 116 -0.27 8.23 11.73
N TYR A 117 -0.04 7.18 10.92
CA TYR A 117 -0.42 7.24 9.51
C TYR A 117 -1.94 7.17 9.36
N ARG A 118 -2.44 7.70 8.25
CA ARG A 118 -3.86 7.73 7.90
C ARG A 118 -4.01 7.11 6.53
N PHE A 119 -4.95 6.19 6.39
CA PHE A 119 -5.31 5.64 5.08
C PHE A 119 -6.40 6.50 4.46
N VAL A 120 -6.14 7.00 3.27
CA VAL A 120 -7.02 7.92 2.54
C VAL A 120 -7.44 7.24 1.24
N PHE A 121 -8.72 6.94 1.11
CA PHE A 121 -9.31 6.36 -0.09
C PHE A 121 -10.06 7.44 -0.84
N THR A 122 -9.59 7.79 -2.04
CA THR A 122 -10.20 8.77 -2.92
C THR A 122 -10.93 8.04 -4.04
N TYR A 123 -12.22 8.24 -4.12
CA TYR A 123 -13.08 7.66 -5.15
C TYR A 123 -13.46 8.75 -6.15
N LEU A 124 -13.01 8.60 -7.39
CA LEU A 124 -13.30 9.52 -8.49
C LEU A 124 -14.44 8.94 -9.33
N PHE A 125 -15.46 9.74 -9.59
CA PHE A 125 -16.62 9.33 -10.38
C PHE A 125 -16.57 9.91 -11.79
N LYS A 126 -17.30 9.26 -12.69
CA LYS A 126 -17.30 9.63 -14.11
C LYS A 126 -17.91 11.01 -14.40
N ASP A 127 -18.73 11.53 -13.50
CA ASP A 127 -19.30 12.87 -13.57
C ASP A 127 -18.33 13.97 -13.06
N GLY A 128 -17.12 13.60 -12.67
CA GLY A 128 -16.10 14.51 -12.14
C GLY A 128 -16.21 14.79 -10.64
N SER A 129 -17.23 14.22 -9.97
CA SER A 129 -17.32 14.30 -8.51
C SER A 129 -16.34 13.32 -7.83
N ASP A 130 -16.02 13.57 -6.56
CA ASP A 130 -15.17 12.70 -5.76
C ASP A 130 -15.71 12.52 -4.34
N VAL A 131 -15.28 11.44 -3.70
CA VAL A 131 -15.49 11.18 -2.28
C VAL A 131 -14.17 10.73 -1.65
N VAL A 132 -13.88 11.28 -0.48
CA VAL A 132 -12.69 10.92 0.29
C VAL A 132 -13.11 10.24 1.59
N VAL A 133 -12.64 9.02 1.78
CA VAL A 133 -12.82 8.24 3.01
C VAL A 133 -11.47 8.19 3.73
N LYS A 134 -11.43 8.64 4.97
CA LYS A 134 -10.20 8.62 5.78
C LYS A 134 -10.38 7.68 6.97
N ILE A 135 -9.37 6.83 7.18
CA ILE A 135 -9.29 5.88 8.29
C ILE A 135 -8.06 6.20 9.13
N ILE A 136 -8.24 6.29 10.43
CA ILE A 136 -7.22 6.58 11.44
C ILE A 136 -7.21 5.48 12.52
N ALA A 137 -6.20 5.45 13.36
CA ALA A 137 -6.10 4.47 14.45
C ALA A 137 -7.34 4.40 15.36
N ALA A 138 -7.99 5.56 15.59
CA ALA A 138 -9.19 5.65 16.44
C ALA A 138 -10.42 4.95 15.85
N ASP A 139 -10.45 4.69 14.54
CA ASP A 139 -11.53 3.94 13.88
C ASP A 139 -11.42 2.43 14.15
N CYS A 140 -10.25 1.94 14.58
CA CYS A 140 -9.98 0.54 14.94
C CYS A 140 -10.33 0.28 16.42
N LYS A 141 -11.59 0.11 16.72
CA LYS A 141 -12.07 -0.21 18.08
C LYS A 141 -12.23 -1.71 18.30
#